data_3f1ebf5b0fde3ca14304aed30950565b
#
_entry.id   3f1ebf5b0fde3ca14304aed30950565b
#
_cell.length_a   1.000
_cell.length_b   1.000
_cell.length_c   1.000
_cell.angle_alpha   90.00
_cell.angle_beta   90.00
_cell.angle_gamma   90.00
#
_symmetry.space_group_name_H-M   'P 1'
#
loop_
_entity.id
_entity.type
_entity.pdbx_description
1 polymer ?
#
loop_
_entity_poly.entity_id
_entity_poly.type
_entity_poly.pdbx_seq_one_letter_code
_entity_poly.pdbx_strand_id
1 'polypeptide(L)'
;MEKESQTIFDKNVIEFVTVAAEFCAFLERAERMKRSTFVDTSLKILPLLYLKASMLPKCETIGDEALETYVTEEIYEILRINLSGLMADKDDYLVVFVQDMVYSDQPIKKSISEDLADIYQDIKDFIFVFQLGLNETMNDSLAICQENFGTLWGQKLVNTLRALHDVKYNQEEEEEEVGNEEGFYEPSDDNDCCEEDGCHCHDDDCHCHEDGCHCHDDELK
;
A
#
# COMPACT_ATOMS: atom_id res chain seq x y z
N MET A 1 -5.10 13.94 39.96
CA MET A 1 -5.56 12.54 39.94
C MET A 1 -6.94 12.33 39.27
N GLU A 2 -8.05 13.00 39.71
CA GLU A 2 -9.36 12.79 39.05
C GLU A 2 -9.48 13.38 37.61
N LYS A 3 -8.80 14.50 37.34
CA LYS A 3 -8.83 15.11 35.97
C LYS A 3 -8.03 14.35 34.92
N GLU A 4 -6.94 13.74 35.30
CA GLU A 4 -6.02 13.00 34.42
C GLU A 4 -6.63 11.65 34.03
N SER A 5 -7.29 10.97 34.95
CA SER A 5 -8.07 9.76 34.66
C SER A 5 -9.22 10.01 33.67
N GLN A 6 -9.73 11.24 33.55
CA GLN A 6 -10.77 11.58 32.58
C GLN A 6 -10.24 11.72 31.13
N THR A 7 -8.99 12.15 30.96
CA THR A 7 -8.41 12.41 29.65
C THR A 7 -8.23 11.14 28.84
N ILE A 8 -7.71 10.08 29.43
CA ILE A 8 -7.47 8.79 28.75
C ILE A 8 -8.76 8.08 28.32
N PHE A 9 -9.91 8.41 28.92
CA PHE A 9 -11.23 7.88 28.56
C PHE A 9 -12.05 8.87 27.72
N ASP A 10 -11.44 9.97 27.26
CA ASP A 10 -12.10 10.88 26.32
C ASP A 10 -12.48 10.16 25.04
N LYS A 11 -13.61 10.54 24.47
CA LYS A 11 -14.12 9.94 23.23
C LYS A 11 -13.10 10.01 22.08
N ASN A 12 -12.39 11.12 21.92
CA ASN A 12 -11.40 11.28 20.88
C ASN A 12 -10.20 10.35 21.08
N VAL A 13 -9.80 10.09 22.33
CA VAL A 13 -8.73 9.13 22.66
C VAL A 13 -9.16 7.71 22.28
N ILE A 14 -10.37 7.30 22.66
CA ILE A 14 -10.88 5.95 22.33
C ILE A 14 -10.99 5.77 20.79
N GLU A 15 -11.48 6.79 20.09
CA GLU A 15 -11.55 6.76 18.62
C GLU A 15 -10.16 6.73 17.97
N PHE A 16 -9.20 7.50 18.51
CA PHE A 16 -7.82 7.46 18.04
C PHE A 16 -7.19 6.08 18.26
N VAL A 17 -7.29 5.51 19.46
CA VAL A 17 -6.77 4.17 19.77
C VAL A 17 -7.34 3.12 18.82
N THR A 18 -8.62 3.21 18.50
CA THR A 18 -9.27 2.28 17.55
C THR A 18 -8.65 2.39 16.15
N VAL A 19 -8.50 3.61 15.62
CA VAL A 19 -7.90 3.83 14.31
C VAL A 19 -6.42 3.46 14.29
N ALA A 20 -5.69 3.78 15.36
CA ALA A 20 -4.28 3.44 15.53
C ALA A 20 -4.07 1.91 15.53
N ALA A 21 -4.91 1.16 16.25
CA ALA A 21 -4.86 -0.30 16.24
C ALA A 21 -5.16 -0.89 14.85
N GLU A 22 -6.16 -0.36 14.14
CA GLU A 22 -6.46 -0.78 12.76
C GLU A 22 -5.33 -0.43 11.79
N PHE A 23 -4.68 0.71 11.94
CA PHE A 23 -3.51 1.08 11.16
C PHE A 23 -2.36 0.08 11.35
N CYS A 24 -2.01 -0.27 12.60
CA CYS A 24 -0.99 -1.26 12.88
C CYS A 24 -1.35 -2.63 12.28
N ALA A 25 -2.57 -3.11 12.51
CA ALA A 25 -3.04 -4.38 11.96
C ALA A 25 -3.09 -4.38 10.42
N PHE A 26 -3.35 -3.25 9.79
CA PHE A 26 -3.29 -3.11 8.34
C PHE A 26 -1.87 -3.27 7.82
N LEU A 27 -0.87 -2.60 8.40
CA LEU A 27 0.52 -2.72 7.98
C LEU A 27 1.09 -4.13 8.21
N GLU A 28 0.74 -4.77 9.33
CA GLU A 28 1.15 -6.14 9.64
C GLU A 28 0.64 -7.18 8.63
N ARG A 29 -0.44 -6.87 7.91
CA ARG A 29 -1.02 -7.72 6.85
C ARG A 29 -0.58 -7.34 5.44
N ALA A 30 0.21 -6.28 5.27
CA ALA A 30 0.57 -5.70 3.98
C ALA A 30 1.27 -6.70 3.04
N GLU A 31 2.11 -7.60 3.58
CA GLU A 31 2.81 -8.64 2.82
C GLU A 31 1.88 -9.48 1.91
N ARG A 32 0.61 -9.64 2.33
CA ARG A 32 -0.38 -10.46 1.60
C ARG A 32 -1.25 -9.66 0.63
N MET A 33 -0.98 -8.37 0.49
CA MET A 33 -1.81 -7.46 -0.32
C MET A 33 -1.18 -7.22 -1.70
N LYS A 34 -2.03 -6.86 -2.66
CA LYS A 34 -1.57 -6.26 -3.91
C LYS A 34 -1.25 -4.78 -3.67
N ARG A 35 -0.23 -4.25 -4.34
CA ARG A 35 0.17 -2.83 -4.24
C ARG A 35 -1.01 -1.87 -4.42
N SER A 36 -1.85 -2.08 -5.43
CA SER A 36 -3.02 -1.24 -5.69
C SER A 36 -3.99 -1.20 -4.50
N THR A 37 -4.29 -2.35 -3.91
CA THR A 37 -5.17 -2.45 -2.73
C THR A 37 -4.53 -1.80 -1.51
N PHE A 38 -3.22 -1.97 -1.32
CA PHE A 38 -2.47 -1.35 -0.24
C PHE A 38 -2.50 0.17 -0.34
N VAL A 39 -2.18 0.72 -1.51
CA VAL A 39 -2.22 2.18 -1.77
C VAL A 39 -3.63 2.73 -1.54
N ASP A 40 -4.65 2.08 -2.07
CA ASP A 40 -6.05 2.48 -1.88
C ASP A 40 -6.49 2.52 -0.43
N THR A 41 -6.05 1.57 0.37
CA THR A 41 -6.38 1.50 1.80
C THR A 41 -5.57 2.52 2.59
N SER A 42 -4.28 2.69 2.28
CA SER A 42 -3.41 3.69 2.90
C SER A 42 -3.94 5.10 2.72
N LEU A 43 -4.41 5.44 1.51
CA LEU A 43 -5.02 6.75 1.21
C LEU A 43 -6.32 7.05 1.98
N LYS A 44 -6.91 6.05 2.62
CA LYS A 44 -8.09 6.19 3.48
C LYS A 44 -7.72 6.21 4.96
N ILE A 45 -6.83 5.32 5.38
CA ILE A 45 -6.50 5.17 6.80
C ILE A 45 -5.57 6.26 7.30
N LEU A 46 -4.60 6.72 6.49
CA LEU A 46 -3.67 7.78 6.90
C LEU A 46 -4.36 9.12 7.18
N PRO A 47 -5.25 9.66 6.33
CA PRO A 47 -5.99 10.87 6.65
C PRO A 47 -6.86 10.72 7.89
N LEU A 48 -7.46 9.54 8.10
CA LEU A 48 -8.26 9.26 9.28
C LEU A 48 -7.40 9.25 10.55
N LEU A 49 -6.22 8.61 10.50
CA LEU A 49 -5.25 8.58 11.58
C LEU A 49 -4.80 10.01 11.95
N TYR A 50 -4.44 10.82 10.94
CA TYR A 50 -4.06 12.21 11.13
C TYR A 50 -5.18 13.02 11.80
N LEU A 51 -6.40 12.90 11.27
CA LEU A 51 -7.56 13.60 11.83
C LEU A 51 -7.78 13.24 13.30
N LYS A 52 -7.74 11.96 13.63
CA LYS A 52 -7.96 11.50 15.01
C LYS A 52 -6.83 11.93 15.94
N ALA A 53 -5.58 11.88 15.50
CA ALA A 53 -4.44 12.40 16.27
C ALA A 53 -4.55 13.89 16.53
N SER A 54 -4.96 14.68 15.54
CA SER A 54 -5.12 16.14 15.66
C SER A 54 -6.24 16.56 16.64
N MET A 55 -7.17 15.65 16.94
CA MET A 55 -8.30 15.90 17.87
C MET A 55 -8.02 15.44 19.29
N LEU A 56 -6.84 14.88 19.57
CA LEU A 56 -6.50 14.42 20.91
C LEU A 56 -6.49 15.59 21.91
N PRO A 57 -7.05 15.40 23.10
CA PRO A 57 -6.97 16.39 24.16
C PRO A 57 -5.50 16.56 24.61
N LYS A 58 -5.10 17.77 24.95
CA LYS A 58 -3.76 18.01 25.49
C LYS A 58 -3.58 17.24 26.79
N CYS A 59 -2.52 16.47 26.86
CA CYS A 59 -2.09 15.82 28.08
C CYS A 59 -0.58 15.99 28.27
N GLU A 60 -0.14 15.91 29.52
CA GLU A 60 1.25 16.02 29.93
C GLU A 60 1.66 14.72 30.62
N THR A 61 2.94 14.38 30.55
CA THR A 61 3.47 13.21 31.27
C THR A 61 3.38 13.44 32.79
N ILE A 62 3.05 12.39 33.54
CA ILE A 62 2.89 12.38 34.97
C ILE A 62 4.06 11.65 35.65
N GLY A 63 4.48 10.53 35.06
CA GLY A 63 5.59 9.72 35.55
C GLY A 63 6.95 10.20 35.06
N ASP A 64 7.99 9.81 35.80
CA ASP A 64 9.39 10.11 35.49
C ASP A 64 10.11 8.91 34.83
N GLU A 65 9.42 7.76 34.68
CA GLU A 65 10.00 6.52 34.16
C GLU A 65 9.85 6.43 32.64
N ALA A 66 10.87 5.90 31.99
CA ALA A 66 10.81 5.61 30.56
C ALA A 66 9.78 4.49 30.30
N LEU A 67 8.94 4.69 29.30
CA LEU A 67 7.97 3.67 28.91
C LEU A 67 8.64 2.52 28.18
N GLU A 68 8.06 1.33 28.31
CA GLU A 68 8.48 0.16 27.56
C GLU A 68 8.16 0.33 26.06
N THR A 69 9.05 -0.16 25.22
CA THR A 69 8.86 -0.21 23.76
C THR A 69 8.57 -1.65 23.32
N TYR A 70 7.66 -1.80 22.40
CA TYR A 70 7.31 -3.09 21.80
C TYR A 70 8.09 -3.36 20.51
N VAL A 71 8.29 -2.30 19.70
CA VAL A 71 8.90 -2.45 18.39
C VAL A 71 10.42 -2.52 18.55
N THR A 72 10.95 -3.72 18.36
CA THR A 72 12.40 -3.97 18.29
C THR A 72 12.93 -3.62 16.90
N GLU A 73 14.23 -3.47 16.76
CA GLU A 73 14.90 -3.28 15.47
C GLU A 73 14.52 -4.37 14.46
N GLU A 74 14.39 -5.63 14.93
CA GLU A 74 14.01 -6.76 14.10
C GLU A 74 12.57 -6.63 13.57
N ILE A 75 11.62 -6.26 14.44
CA ILE A 75 10.21 -6.03 14.04
C ILE A 75 10.13 -4.87 13.04
N TYR A 76 10.84 -3.78 13.31
CA TYR A 76 10.91 -2.63 12.44
C TYR A 76 11.44 -3.00 11.04
N GLU A 77 12.59 -3.68 10.98
CA GLU A 77 13.23 -4.05 9.71
C GLU A 77 12.40 -5.03 8.90
N ILE A 78 11.76 -6.02 9.54
CA ILE A 78 10.86 -6.96 8.86
C ILE A 78 9.71 -6.19 8.20
N LEU A 79 9.07 -5.29 8.93
CA LEU A 79 7.98 -4.47 8.40
C LEU A 79 8.44 -3.61 7.23
N ARG A 80 9.55 -2.86 7.41
CA ARG A 80 10.12 -1.98 6.40
C ARG A 80 10.45 -2.74 5.11
N ILE A 81 11.11 -3.90 5.21
CA ILE A 81 11.47 -4.73 4.06
C ILE A 81 10.21 -5.24 3.33
N ASN A 82 9.19 -5.68 4.05
CA ASN A 82 7.93 -6.14 3.46
C ASN A 82 7.23 -5.01 2.70
N LEU A 83 7.18 -3.81 3.29
CA LEU A 83 6.59 -2.64 2.65
C LEU A 83 7.40 -2.19 1.42
N SER A 84 8.72 -2.18 1.52
CA SER A 84 9.60 -1.85 0.39
C SER A 84 9.43 -2.86 -0.77
N GLY A 85 9.34 -4.15 -0.46
CA GLY A 85 9.05 -5.18 -1.45
C GLY A 85 7.69 -5.02 -2.13
N LEU A 86 6.66 -4.61 -1.37
CA LEU A 86 5.32 -4.34 -1.89
C LEU A 86 5.28 -3.11 -2.79
N MET A 87 5.98 -2.03 -2.40
CA MET A 87 6.04 -0.78 -3.18
C MET A 87 7.00 -0.87 -4.36
N ALA A 88 8.04 -1.69 -4.25
CA ALA A 88 9.06 -1.95 -5.27
C ALA A 88 9.66 -0.64 -5.87
N ASP A 89 9.52 -0.44 -7.18
CA ASP A 89 9.98 0.74 -7.91
C ASP A 89 9.30 2.06 -7.51
N LYS A 90 8.17 1.99 -6.82
CA LYS A 90 7.37 3.15 -6.37
C LYS A 90 7.60 3.49 -4.89
N ASP A 91 8.59 2.88 -4.24
CA ASP A 91 8.87 3.14 -2.82
C ASP A 91 9.52 4.50 -2.58
N ASP A 92 10.32 4.97 -3.52
CA ASP A 92 11.10 6.19 -3.39
C ASP A 92 10.30 7.43 -3.80
N TYR A 93 10.45 8.51 -3.04
CA TYR A 93 9.88 9.81 -3.36
C TYR A 93 10.81 10.97 -2.98
N LEU A 94 10.57 12.17 -3.53
CA LEU A 94 11.34 13.35 -3.26
C LEU A 94 10.63 14.27 -2.25
N VAL A 95 11.36 14.67 -1.20
CA VAL A 95 10.85 15.64 -0.23
C VAL A 95 10.91 17.04 -0.81
N VAL A 96 9.80 17.77 -0.75
CA VAL A 96 9.63 19.08 -1.40
C VAL A 96 9.72 20.23 -0.39
N PHE A 97 9.45 19.95 0.91
CA PHE A 97 9.41 20.96 1.95
C PHE A 97 10.44 20.66 3.04
N VAL A 98 11.69 21.08 2.82
CA VAL A 98 12.72 21.05 3.87
C VAL A 98 13.30 22.46 3.97
N GLN A 99 13.44 22.97 5.20
CA GLN A 99 13.97 24.33 5.45
C GLN A 99 15.35 24.53 4.80
N ASP A 100 16.14 23.46 4.71
CA ASP A 100 17.49 23.47 4.15
C ASP A 100 17.52 23.36 2.62
N MET A 101 16.40 23.15 1.93
CA MET A 101 16.36 23.13 0.46
C MET A 101 16.78 24.46 -0.18
N VAL A 102 16.71 25.57 0.56
CA VAL A 102 17.22 26.88 0.09
C VAL A 102 18.73 26.85 -0.13
N TYR A 103 19.45 25.92 0.49
CA TYR A 103 20.92 25.81 0.47
C TYR A 103 21.41 24.53 -0.21
N SER A 104 20.52 23.65 -0.69
CA SER A 104 20.88 22.38 -1.32
C SER A 104 20.28 22.31 -2.74
N ASP A 105 21.16 22.15 -3.73
CA ASP A 105 20.77 21.92 -5.12
C ASP A 105 20.29 20.46 -5.37
N GLN A 106 20.31 19.61 -4.35
CA GLN A 106 19.95 18.19 -4.45
C GLN A 106 18.67 17.89 -3.68
N PRO A 107 17.63 17.33 -4.32
CA PRO A 107 16.43 16.89 -3.62
C PRO A 107 16.76 15.75 -2.66
N ILE A 108 16.12 15.76 -1.47
CA ILE A 108 16.27 14.68 -0.49
C ILE A 108 15.33 13.55 -0.88
N LYS A 109 15.92 12.37 -1.14
CA LYS A 109 15.19 11.14 -1.41
C LYS A 109 14.80 10.47 -0.09
N LYS A 110 13.54 10.03 0.00
CA LYS A 110 12.98 9.24 1.10
C LYS A 110 12.19 8.06 0.55
N SER A 111 11.85 7.10 1.40
CA SER A 111 11.05 5.95 1.03
C SER A 111 9.72 5.90 1.80
N ILE A 112 8.67 5.47 1.11
CA ILE A 112 7.34 5.25 1.69
C ILE A 112 7.42 4.18 2.77
N SER A 113 8.18 3.11 2.52
CA SER A 113 8.35 1.99 3.44
C SER A 113 8.99 2.40 4.76
N GLU A 114 10.01 3.26 4.73
CA GLU A 114 10.69 3.76 5.93
C GLU A 114 9.77 4.69 6.72
N ASP A 115 9.14 5.67 6.06
CA ASP A 115 8.22 6.59 6.75
C ASP A 115 7.02 5.86 7.37
N LEU A 116 6.47 4.83 6.71
CA LEU A 116 5.39 4.01 7.28
C LEU A 116 5.88 3.15 8.46
N ALA A 117 7.10 2.62 8.40
CA ALA A 117 7.69 1.85 9.50
C ALA A 117 7.96 2.75 10.73
N ASP A 118 8.39 3.98 10.50
CA ASP A 118 8.59 4.97 11.57
C ASP A 118 7.25 5.35 12.24
N ILE A 119 6.21 5.61 11.43
CA ILE A 119 4.86 5.87 11.98
C ILE A 119 4.34 4.66 12.74
N TYR A 120 4.55 3.46 12.21
CA TYR A 120 4.16 2.22 12.86
C TYR A 120 4.84 2.06 14.22
N GLN A 121 6.13 2.31 14.31
CA GLN A 121 6.88 2.20 15.56
C GLN A 121 6.26 3.08 16.65
N ASP A 122 6.09 4.38 16.38
CA ASP A 122 5.49 5.31 17.34
C ASP A 122 4.07 4.88 17.77
N ILE A 123 3.25 4.51 16.80
CA ILE A 123 1.85 4.12 17.06
C ILE A 123 1.76 2.76 17.77
N LYS A 124 2.60 1.79 17.40
CA LYS A 124 2.57 0.45 17.99
C LYS A 124 3.05 0.46 19.41
N ASP A 125 4.11 1.22 19.72
CA ASP A 125 4.63 1.37 21.08
C ASP A 125 3.59 2.08 21.97
N PHE A 126 2.93 3.12 21.45
CA PHE A 126 1.79 3.75 22.14
C PHE A 126 0.69 2.73 22.45
N ILE A 127 0.21 1.98 21.45
CA ILE A 127 -0.88 1.00 21.63
C ILE A 127 -0.49 -0.08 22.62
N PHE A 128 0.75 -0.58 22.57
CA PHE A 128 1.24 -1.59 23.49
C PHE A 128 1.14 -1.12 24.95
N VAL A 129 1.69 0.04 25.25
CA VAL A 129 1.65 0.60 26.62
C VAL A 129 0.22 0.95 27.04
N PHE A 130 -0.58 1.53 26.15
CA PHE A 130 -1.97 1.89 26.43
C PHE A 130 -2.81 0.67 26.80
N GLN A 131 -2.57 -0.48 26.17
CA GLN A 131 -3.27 -1.74 26.46
C GLN A 131 -2.92 -2.37 27.82
N LEU A 132 -1.83 -1.97 28.47
CA LEU A 132 -1.49 -2.46 29.81
C LEU A 132 -2.51 -2.00 30.85
N GLY A 133 -3.28 -0.95 30.58
CA GLY A 133 -4.42 -0.54 31.39
C GLY A 133 -4.07 0.18 32.70
N LEU A 134 -2.83 0.60 32.89
CA LEU A 134 -2.40 1.38 34.03
C LEU A 134 -2.58 2.88 33.72
N ASN A 135 -3.39 3.58 34.50
CA ASN A 135 -3.79 4.96 34.18
C ASN A 135 -2.62 5.92 33.96
N GLU A 136 -1.55 5.81 34.74
CA GLU A 136 -0.36 6.65 34.63
C GLU A 136 0.38 6.37 33.32
N THR A 137 0.70 5.13 33.04
CA THR A 137 1.39 4.74 31.81
C THR A 137 0.54 4.98 30.56
N MET A 138 -0.79 4.80 30.66
CA MET A 138 -1.71 5.17 29.57
C MET A 138 -1.67 6.66 29.26
N ASN A 139 -1.67 7.50 30.31
CA ASN A 139 -1.56 8.95 30.17
C ASN A 139 -0.23 9.35 29.53
N ASP A 140 0.86 8.80 30.01
CA ASP A 140 2.20 9.15 29.56
C ASP A 140 2.46 8.66 28.13
N SER A 141 1.97 7.47 27.77
CA SER A 141 2.02 6.99 26.39
C SER A 141 1.22 7.88 25.42
N LEU A 142 0.06 8.37 25.87
CA LEU A 142 -0.74 9.32 25.09
C LEU A 142 -0.02 10.65 24.91
N ALA A 143 0.59 11.18 25.98
CA ALA A 143 1.33 12.44 25.94
C ALA A 143 2.53 12.36 24.98
N ILE A 144 3.32 11.29 25.08
CA ILE A 144 4.47 11.05 24.19
C ILE A 144 4.01 10.86 22.73
N CYS A 145 2.96 10.06 22.51
CA CYS A 145 2.40 9.86 21.16
C CYS A 145 1.95 11.19 20.53
N GLN A 146 1.32 12.07 21.34
CA GLN A 146 0.88 13.40 20.90
C GLN A 146 2.06 14.34 20.61
N GLU A 147 3.11 14.32 21.41
CA GLU A 147 4.34 15.08 21.18
C GLU A 147 5.02 14.62 19.89
N ASN A 148 5.17 13.29 19.70
CA ASN A 148 5.75 12.70 18.50
C ASN A 148 4.88 12.96 17.26
N PHE A 149 3.57 13.06 17.39
CA PHE A 149 2.70 13.51 16.29
C PHE A 149 3.09 14.90 15.81
N GLY A 150 3.29 15.83 16.74
CA GLY A 150 3.65 17.20 16.40
C GLY A 150 5.06 17.37 15.83
N THR A 151 6.01 16.56 16.25
CA THR A 151 7.44 16.73 15.97
C THR A 151 8.02 15.73 14.97
N LEU A 152 7.45 14.54 14.84
CA LEU A 152 8.01 13.43 14.09
C LEU A 152 7.02 12.81 13.11
N TRP A 153 6.14 11.91 13.58
CA TRP A 153 5.38 11.04 12.70
C TRP A 153 4.23 11.73 11.96
N GLY A 154 3.69 12.82 12.48
CA GLY A 154 2.64 13.58 11.77
C GLY A 154 3.14 14.16 10.45
N GLN A 155 4.37 14.69 10.41
CA GLN A 155 4.97 15.19 9.17
C GLN A 155 5.30 14.05 8.20
N LYS A 156 5.81 12.92 8.69
CA LYS A 156 6.05 11.73 7.87
C LYS A 156 4.76 11.23 7.24
N LEU A 157 3.68 11.17 8.00
CA LEU A 157 2.36 10.76 7.52
C LEU A 157 1.87 11.63 6.35
N VAL A 158 1.99 12.96 6.46
CA VAL A 158 1.58 13.88 5.38
C VAL A 158 2.44 13.70 4.14
N ASN A 159 3.74 13.53 4.30
CA ASN A 159 4.64 13.30 3.17
C ASN A 159 4.33 11.97 2.46
N THR A 160 4.15 10.90 3.24
CA THR A 160 3.79 9.57 2.73
C THR A 160 2.43 9.57 2.04
N LEU A 161 1.44 10.28 2.61
CA LEU A 161 0.11 10.43 2.00
C LEU A 161 0.22 11.08 0.61
N ARG A 162 1.03 12.12 0.47
CA ARG A 162 1.29 12.77 -0.80
C ARG A 162 1.97 11.81 -1.79
N ALA A 163 3.02 11.10 -1.36
CA ALA A 163 3.73 10.14 -2.20
C ALA A 163 2.81 9.02 -2.70
N LEU A 164 1.96 8.46 -1.81
CA LEU A 164 0.97 7.45 -2.18
C LEU A 164 -0.12 7.99 -3.13
N HIS A 165 -0.47 9.27 -3.00
CA HIS A 165 -1.39 9.92 -3.94
C HIS A 165 -0.78 9.99 -5.35
N ASP A 166 0.51 10.35 -5.46
CA ASP A 166 1.24 10.36 -6.72
C ASP A 166 1.32 8.95 -7.32
N VAL A 167 1.61 7.93 -6.50
CA VAL A 167 1.60 6.52 -6.93
C VAL A 167 0.25 6.08 -7.48
N LYS A 168 -0.85 6.61 -6.98
CA LYS A 168 -2.18 6.21 -7.44
C LYS A 168 -2.68 6.96 -8.66
N TYR A 169 -2.43 8.27 -8.73
CA TYR A 169 -3.14 9.15 -9.66
C TYR A 169 -2.24 9.81 -10.71
N ASN A 170 -0.92 9.85 -10.49
CA ASN A 170 0.02 10.53 -11.37
C ASN A 170 0.98 9.55 -12.06
N GLN A 171 0.71 8.25 -12.02
CA GLN A 171 1.39 7.32 -12.90
C GLN A 171 0.92 7.63 -14.32
N GLU A 172 1.84 8.00 -15.21
CA GLU A 172 1.64 7.78 -16.63
C GLU A 172 1.19 6.33 -16.75
N GLU A 173 0.04 6.09 -17.37
CA GLU A 173 -0.46 4.76 -17.64
C GLU A 173 0.70 4.01 -18.30
N GLU A 174 1.40 3.16 -17.54
CA GLU A 174 2.07 2.05 -18.13
C GLU A 174 0.92 1.31 -18.82
N GLU A 175 0.74 1.59 -20.12
CA GLU A 175 -0.08 0.79 -21.00
C GLU A 175 0.29 -0.63 -20.61
N GLU A 176 -0.62 -1.35 -19.96
CA GLU A 176 -0.59 -2.79 -19.97
C GLU A 176 -0.50 -3.08 -21.46
N GLU A 177 0.71 -3.36 -21.95
CA GLU A 177 0.87 -4.20 -23.13
C GLU A 177 0.19 -5.52 -22.74
N VAL A 178 -1.15 -5.50 -22.77
CA VAL A 178 -1.90 -6.66 -23.14
C VAL A 178 -1.34 -6.99 -24.52
N GLY A 179 -0.38 -7.90 -24.52
CA GLY A 179 0.06 -8.53 -25.74
C GLY A 179 -1.16 -9.13 -26.40
N ASN A 180 -1.87 -8.31 -27.13
CA ASN A 180 -2.58 -8.72 -28.29
C ASN A 180 -1.48 -9.10 -29.28
N GLU A 181 -0.96 -10.32 -29.11
CA GLU A 181 -0.56 -11.10 -30.23
C GLU A 181 -1.83 -11.39 -31.07
N GLU A 182 -2.48 -10.33 -31.53
CA GLU A 182 -3.18 -10.38 -32.78
C GLU A 182 -2.07 -10.52 -33.84
N GLY A 183 -1.71 -11.78 -34.08
CA GLY A 183 -0.94 -12.12 -35.23
C GLY A 183 -1.61 -11.45 -36.42
N PHE A 184 -0.96 -10.40 -36.92
CA PHE A 184 -1.25 -9.85 -38.22
C PHE A 184 -0.93 -10.97 -39.20
N TYR A 185 -1.94 -11.79 -39.48
CA TYR A 185 -1.95 -12.64 -40.63
C TYR A 185 -2.10 -11.70 -41.83
N GLU A 186 -0.97 -11.37 -42.46
CA GLU A 186 -1.02 -10.98 -43.86
C GLU A 186 -1.65 -12.16 -44.60
N PRO A 187 -2.77 -11.97 -45.30
CA PRO A 187 -3.26 -13.00 -46.21
C PRO A 187 -2.19 -13.14 -47.30
N SER A 188 -1.39 -14.21 -47.21
CA SER A 188 -0.63 -14.65 -48.36
C SER A 188 -1.65 -14.97 -49.45
N ASP A 189 -1.58 -14.24 -50.58
CA ASP A 189 -2.28 -14.52 -51.80
C ASP A 189 -1.72 -15.81 -52.45
N ASP A 190 -1.74 -16.90 -51.72
CA ASP A 190 -1.54 -18.24 -52.28
C ASP A 190 -2.88 -18.96 -52.24
N ASN A 191 -3.68 -18.57 -53.20
CA ASN A 191 -4.91 -19.20 -53.59
C ASN A 191 -4.55 -20.45 -54.44
N ASP A 192 -3.92 -21.45 -53.80
CA ASP A 192 -3.60 -22.74 -54.37
C ASP A 192 -4.05 -23.86 -53.45
N CYS A 193 -5.35 -23.95 -53.25
CA CYS A 193 -5.95 -25.11 -52.63
C CYS A 193 -6.88 -25.79 -53.66
N CYS A 194 -6.41 -26.93 -54.14
CA CYS A 194 -7.20 -27.91 -54.94
C CYS A 194 -7.48 -27.50 -56.38
N GLU A 195 -6.46 -27.43 -57.23
CA GLU A 195 -6.58 -27.55 -58.71
C GLU A 195 -6.57 -28.99 -59.16
N GLU A 196 -7.27 -29.94 -58.55
CA GLU A 196 -7.61 -31.20 -59.32
C GLU A 196 -8.83 -31.86 -58.68
N ASP A 197 -9.89 -31.88 -59.48
CA ASP A 197 -11.06 -32.75 -59.35
C ASP A 197 -11.81 -32.93 -58.03
N GLY A 198 -12.70 -32.00 -57.70
CA GLY A 198 -13.98 -32.40 -57.10
C GLY A 198 -14.10 -32.25 -55.58
N CYS A 199 -13.32 -31.46 -54.92
CA CYS A 199 -13.52 -31.15 -53.50
C CYS A 199 -14.41 -29.91 -53.33
N HIS A 200 -15.64 -30.07 -52.88
CA HIS A 200 -16.54 -29.01 -52.47
C HIS A 200 -16.52 -28.90 -50.95
N CYS A 201 -15.61 -28.08 -50.38
CA CYS A 201 -15.68 -27.70 -48.98
C CYS A 201 -16.72 -26.58 -48.85
N HIS A 202 -17.84 -26.87 -48.20
CA HIS A 202 -18.95 -25.92 -48.04
C HIS A 202 -19.22 -25.51 -46.62
N ASP A 203 -18.37 -25.86 -45.66
CA ASP A 203 -18.55 -25.45 -44.25
C ASP A 203 -17.24 -25.03 -43.58
N ASP A 204 -17.33 -24.12 -42.59
CA ASP A 204 -16.26 -23.42 -41.88
C ASP A 204 -15.34 -24.32 -41.00
N ASP A 205 -15.40 -25.64 -41.13
CA ASP A 205 -14.66 -26.63 -40.34
C ASP A 205 -13.72 -27.54 -41.15
N CYS A 206 -13.17 -27.08 -42.28
CA CYS A 206 -12.23 -27.86 -43.06
C CYS A 206 -10.79 -27.71 -42.57
N HIS A 207 -10.21 -28.76 -41.98
CA HIS A 207 -8.79 -28.84 -41.59
C HIS A 207 -8.02 -29.65 -42.63
N CYS A 208 -7.27 -28.99 -43.50
CA CYS A 208 -6.30 -29.64 -44.38
C CYS A 208 -4.95 -29.75 -43.65
N HIS A 209 -4.44 -30.98 -43.50
CA HIS A 209 -3.07 -31.27 -43.05
C HIS A 209 -2.21 -31.74 -44.20
N GLU A 210 -0.87 -31.61 -44.08
CA GLU A 210 0.17 -31.91 -45.08
C GLU A 210 0.12 -33.34 -45.68
N ASP A 211 -0.74 -34.22 -45.14
CA ASP A 211 -0.86 -35.62 -45.58
C ASP A 211 -2.12 -35.92 -46.44
N GLY A 212 -2.83 -34.92 -46.92
CA GLY A 212 -3.98 -35.08 -47.82
C GLY A 212 -5.35 -34.82 -47.19
N CYS A 213 -6.29 -34.27 -47.97
CA CYS A 213 -7.68 -34.02 -47.56
C CYS A 213 -8.43 -35.33 -47.32
N HIS A 214 -8.93 -35.54 -46.11
CA HIS A 214 -9.91 -36.59 -45.80
C HIS A 214 -11.28 -35.96 -45.58
N CYS A 215 -12.10 -35.93 -46.61
CA CYS A 215 -13.53 -35.66 -46.47
C CYS A 215 -14.25 -36.97 -46.08
N HIS A 216 -14.93 -36.99 -44.94
CA HIS A 216 -15.78 -38.10 -44.55
C HIS A 216 -17.08 -38.03 -45.35
N ASP A 217 -17.32 -39.04 -46.21
CA ASP A 217 -18.64 -39.32 -46.75
C ASP A 217 -19.50 -39.95 -45.63
N ASP A 218 -20.34 -39.16 -44.99
CA ASP A 218 -21.46 -39.72 -44.20
C ASP A 218 -22.59 -40.13 -45.14
N GLU A 219 -22.58 -41.40 -45.52
CA GLU A 219 -23.76 -42.02 -46.18
C GLU A 219 -24.95 -42.06 -45.24
N LEU A 220 -26.00 -41.35 -45.62
CA LEU A 220 -27.36 -41.45 -45.07
C LEU A 220 -27.88 -42.88 -45.12
N LYS A 221 -28.27 -43.37 -43.93
CA LYS A 221 -29.34 -44.36 -43.79
C LYS A 221 -30.29 -43.96 -42.68
#